data_1107560c51ceccca87db755013849ad8
#
_entry.id   1107560c51ceccca87db755013849ad8
#
_cell.length_a   1.000
_cell.length_b   1.000
_cell.length_c   1.000
_cell.angle_alpha   90.00
_cell.angle_beta   90.00
_cell.angle_gamma   90.00
#
_symmetry.space_group_name_H-M   'P 1'
#
loop_
_entity.id
_entity.type
_entity.pdbx_description
1 polymer ?
#
loop_
_entity_poly.entity_id
_entity_poly.type
_entity_poly.pdbx_seq_one_letter_code
_entity_poly.pdbx_strand_id
1 'polypeptide(L)'
;MSVVVDAKDLDHKLTSKLTELAQQIRMPGFRPGKVPVPLLRKTYGQRVMGEVLQETVNESTSKVLEDKELRPAMQPKIEITKFEDGSDLEYTIAVELMPTIEPIDFSGIKLERMVAEVADSAVDERLKALADQMKSFSDAAEDQAAAEGDAVVIDFKGSIDGEAFEGGAAADFQLELGSGSFIPGFEDQLVGLKAGESKTVEVTFPEDYGSTDLAGKAAAFAVDVKQVKVPLPVPVDDSLAEKLGLEDLDALRTSLRDQMGQDYAGLSRARLKRTLLDALDEAQRFEVPPGMVEAEFEAIWGQVAKDLEDQGKTVADLDKPEEEAKGEYGKIAERRVRLGLLLSEVGRQNNIEVSQDELARAIAEQARRFQGQEQQVFEYFQSNAEAQAQLRAPLLEDKVVDFILEMADVTDRTVDLDELMRDPDDDGSTEPEEGAEKT
;
A
#
# COMPACT_ATOMS: atom_id res chain seq x y z
N MET A 1 -0.71 9.49 -36.81
CA MET A 1 0.20 9.39 -37.97
C MET A 1 -0.24 8.23 -38.81
N SER A 2 -0.20 8.34 -40.19
CA SER A 2 -0.51 7.20 -41.07
C SER A 2 0.79 6.58 -41.56
N VAL A 3 0.82 5.25 -41.61
CA VAL A 3 1.93 4.45 -42.09
C VAL A 3 1.43 3.52 -43.20
N VAL A 4 2.19 3.37 -44.25
CA VAL A 4 1.91 2.47 -45.37
C VAL A 4 3.08 1.50 -45.50
N VAL A 5 2.79 0.21 -45.52
CA VAL A 5 3.77 -0.86 -45.74
C VAL A 5 3.47 -1.53 -47.07
N ASP A 6 4.48 -1.62 -47.93
CA ASP A 6 4.36 -2.17 -49.30
C ASP A 6 3.95 -3.67 -49.23
N ALA A 7 3.02 -4.06 -50.08
CA ALA A 7 2.57 -5.45 -50.25
C ALA A 7 3.72 -6.43 -50.54
N LYS A 8 4.79 -5.97 -51.21
CA LYS A 8 5.95 -6.83 -51.52
C LYS A 8 6.74 -7.18 -50.26
N ASP A 9 6.89 -6.24 -49.33
CA ASP A 9 7.57 -6.49 -48.05
C ASP A 9 6.79 -7.48 -47.20
N LEU A 10 5.48 -7.35 -47.17
CA LEU A 10 4.58 -8.32 -46.49
C LEU A 10 4.68 -9.72 -47.10
N ASP A 11 4.65 -9.82 -48.45
CA ASP A 11 4.77 -11.10 -49.15
C ASP A 11 6.13 -11.78 -48.95
N HIS A 12 7.19 -10.98 -48.92
CA HIS A 12 8.55 -11.46 -48.60
C HIS A 12 8.62 -12.03 -47.18
N LYS A 13 8.11 -11.29 -46.15
CA LYS A 13 8.08 -11.74 -44.75
C LYS A 13 7.21 -13.00 -44.59
N LEU A 14 6.03 -13.03 -45.25
CA LEU A 14 5.16 -14.20 -45.24
C LEU A 14 5.87 -15.43 -45.82
N THR A 15 6.55 -15.27 -46.94
CA THR A 15 7.30 -16.36 -47.61
C THR A 15 8.45 -16.86 -46.73
N SER A 16 9.17 -15.96 -46.07
CA SER A 16 10.23 -16.30 -45.13
C SER A 16 9.68 -17.12 -43.92
N LYS A 17 8.65 -16.63 -43.28
CA LYS A 17 7.98 -17.34 -42.15
C LYS A 17 7.41 -18.70 -42.55
N LEU A 18 6.81 -18.80 -43.73
CA LEU A 18 6.33 -20.09 -44.25
C LEU A 18 7.48 -21.06 -44.53
N THR A 19 8.64 -20.56 -44.91
CA THR A 19 9.85 -21.37 -45.14
C THR A 19 10.44 -21.89 -43.84
N GLU A 20 10.45 -21.07 -42.81
CA GLU A 20 10.83 -21.49 -41.44
C GLU A 20 9.85 -22.51 -40.87
N LEU A 21 8.55 -22.27 -41.02
CA LEU A 21 7.50 -23.18 -40.62
C LEU A 21 7.61 -24.55 -41.31
N ALA A 22 8.06 -24.58 -42.58
CA ALA A 22 8.29 -25.82 -43.34
C ALA A 22 9.29 -26.75 -42.62
N GLN A 23 10.27 -26.20 -41.91
CA GLN A 23 11.28 -26.98 -41.18
C GLN A 23 10.72 -27.63 -39.90
N GLN A 24 9.71 -27.04 -39.31
CA GLN A 24 9.15 -27.44 -38.00
C GLN A 24 7.91 -28.33 -38.18
N ILE A 25 7.11 -28.11 -39.20
CA ILE A 25 5.84 -28.82 -39.41
C ILE A 25 6.03 -30.22 -39.98
N ARG A 26 5.29 -31.17 -39.43
CA ARG A 26 5.10 -32.52 -39.97
C ARG A 26 3.78 -32.58 -40.71
N MET A 27 3.83 -32.69 -42.05
CA MET A 27 2.62 -32.81 -42.87
C MET A 27 2.58 -34.20 -43.51
N PRO A 28 1.41 -34.90 -43.49
CA PRO A 28 1.27 -36.22 -44.12
C PRO A 28 1.67 -36.16 -45.60
N GLY A 29 2.52 -37.11 -46.00
CA GLY A 29 3.02 -37.21 -47.39
C GLY A 29 4.28 -36.39 -47.69
N PHE A 30 4.80 -35.62 -46.74
CA PHE A 30 6.03 -34.84 -46.94
C PHE A 30 7.07 -35.11 -45.83
N ARG A 31 8.35 -35.12 -46.22
CA ARG A 31 9.45 -35.16 -45.24
C ARG A 31 9.59 -33.78 -44.58
N PRO A 32 9.86 -33.68 -43.25
CA PRO A 32 10.12 -32.38 -42.60
C PRO A 32 11.13 -31.53 -43.37
N GLY A 33 10.86 -30.26 -43.57
CA GLY A 33 11.68 -29.33 -44.33
C GLY A 33 11.53 -29.42 -45.87
N LYS A 34 10.67 -30.30 -46.39
CA LYS A 34 10.46 -30.47 -47.87
C LYS A 34 9.00 -30.21 -48.28
N VAL A 35 8.20 -29.58 -47.44
CA VAL A 35 6.84 -29.16 -47.78
C VAL A 35 6.93 -27.94 -48.73
N PRO A 36 6.28 -27.98 -49.89
CA PRO A 36 6.29 -26.82 -50.83
C PRO A 36 5.60 -25.60 -50.20
N VAL A 37 6.27 -24.42 -50.33
CA VAL A 37 5.74 -23.15 -49.79
C VAL A 37 4.33 -22.80 -50.27
N PRO A 38 3.96 -23.06 -51.58
CA PRO A 38 2.60 -22.81 -52.05
C PRO A 38 1.53 -23.62 -51.31
N LEU A 39 1.85 -24.85 -50.90
CA LEU A 39 0.92 -25.69 -50.12
C LEU A 39 0.78 -25.17 -48.68
N LEU A 40 1.88 -24.77 -48.05
CA LEU A 40 1.86 -24.14 -46.75
C LEU A 40 1.09 -22.83 -46.76
N ARG A 41 1.28 -22.00 -47.79
CA ARG A 41 0.51 -20.74 -47.96
C ARG A 41 -0.99 -21.01 -48.03
N LYS A 42 -1.40 -22.05 -48.72
CA LYS A 42 -2.84 -22.41 -48.81
C LYS A 42 -3.40 -22.90 -47.47
N THR A 43 -2.61 -23.63 -46.67
CA THR A 43 -3.09 -24.27 -45.46
C THR A 43 -2.90 -23.37 -44.22
N TYR A 44 -1.80 -22.62 -44.14
CA TYR A 44 -1.41 -21.85 -42.95
C TYR A 44 -1.25 -20.34 -43.24
N GLY A 45 -1.39 -19.92 -44.53
CA GLY A 45 -1.13 -18.56 -44.96
C GLY A 45 -1.89 -17.50 -44.19
N GLN A 46 -3.18 -17.72 -43.94
CA GLN A 46 -4.01 -16.76 -43.21
C GLN A 46 -3.56 -16.59 -41.75
N ARG A 47 -3.19 -17.67 -41.08
CA ARG A 47 -2.69 -17.62 -39.71
C ARG A 47 -1.31 -16.93 -39.63
N VAL A 48 -0.39 -17.36 -40.50
CA VAL A 48 0.95 -16.78 -40.55
C VAL A 48 0.93 -15.32 -41.02
N MET A 49 -0.02 -14.93 -41.86
CA MET A 49 -0.25 -13.54 -42.22
C MET A 49 -0.62 -12.68 -41.02
N GLY A 50 -1.47 -13.17 -40.13
CA GLY A 50 -1.78 -12.45 -38.87
C GLY A 50 -0.52 -12.17 -38.02
N GLU A 51 0.36 -13.16 -37.89
CA GLU A 51 1.64 -13.02 -37.18
C GLU A 51 2.59 -12.02 -37.90
N VAL A 52 2.65 -12.11 -39.23
CA VAL A 52 3.47 -11.19 -40.05
C VAL A 52 2.95 -9.75 -39.96
N LEU A 53 1.63 -9.57 -39.99
CA LEU A 53 1.04 -8.22 -39.84
C LEU A 53 1.39 -7.63 -38.48
N GLN A 54 1.21 -8.37 -37.41
CA GLN A 54 1.52 -7.88 -36.05
C GLN A 54 3.00 -7.52 -35.90
N GLU A 55 3.91 -8.38 -36.37
CA GLU A 55 5.36 -8.14 -36.35
C GLU A 55 5.74 -6.92 -37.21
N THR A 56 5.17 -6.84 -38.43
CA THR A 56 5.47 -5.72 -39.33
C THR A 56 4.96 -4.40 -38.82
N VAL A 57 3.76 -4.37 -38.23
CA VAL A 57 3.20 -3.18 -37.57
C VAL A 57 4.10 -2.75 -36.41
N ASN A 58 4.53 -3.67 -35.56
CA ASN A 58 5.39 -3.36 -34.41
C ASN A 58 6.75 -2.81 -34.87
N GLU A 59 7.42 -3.49 -35.82
CA GLU A 59 8.71 -3.06 -36.35
C GLU A 59 8.65 -1.70 -37.05
N SER A 60 7.64 -1.50 -37.93
CA SER A 60 7.50 -0.24 -38.67
C SER A 60 7.08 0.90 -37.73
N THR A 61 6.28 0.63 -36.69
CA THR A 61 5.95 1.62 -35.65
C THR A 61 7.18 2.04 -34.89
N SER A 62 7.99 1.07 -34.40
CA SER A 62 9.23 1.36 -33.67
C SER A 62 10.19 2.19 -34.53
N LYS A 63 10.34 1.82 -35.80
CA LYS A 63 11.20 2.56 -36.75
C LYS A 63 10.70 4.00 -36.99
N VAL A 64 9.39 4.21 -37.15
CA VAL A 64 8.82 5.55 -37.33
C VAL A 64 9.02 6.43 -36.09
N LEU A 65 8.91 5.84 -34.86
CA LEU A 65 9.14 6.55 -33.61
C LEU A 65 10.63 6.93 -33.48
N GLU A 66 11.54 6.02 -33.83
CA GLU A 66 12.97 6.24 -33.76
C GLU A 66 13.42 7.30 -34.81
N ASP A 67 13.01 7.17 -36.10
CA ASP A 67 13.33 8.10 -37.18
C ASP A 67 12.84 9.53 -36.89
N LYS A 68 11.79 9.69 -36.12
CA LYS A 68 11.23 10.99 -35.70
C LYS A 68 11.67 11.45 -34.32
N GLU A 69 12.52 10.68 -33.64
CA GLU A 69 12.99 10.96 -32.28
C GLU A 69 11.83 11.18 -31.27
N LEU A 70 10.71 10.48 -31.50
CA LEU A 70 9.54 10.60 -30.65
C LEU A 70 9.66 9.69 -29.43
N ARG A 71 9.38 10.23 -28.26
CA ARG A 71 9.32 9.48 -27.00
C ARG A 71 7.86 9.23 -26.64
N PRO A 72 7.32 8.01 -26.88
CA PRO A 72 5.97 7.69 -26.47
C PRO A 72 5.87 7.60 -24.94
N ALA A 73 4.83 8.19 -24.38
CA ALA A 73 4.50 8.09 -22.96
C ALA A 73 3.89 6.73 -22.60
N MET A 74 3.16 6.14 -23.56
CA MET A 74 2.52 4.84 -23.45
C MET A 74 2.66 4.07 -24.77
N GLN A 75 2.26 2.80 -24.76
CA GLN A 75 2.22 2.02 -25.99
C GLN A 75 1.30 2.71 -27.01
N PRO A 76 1.78 2.92 -28.25
CA PRO A 76 0.97 3.56 -29.29
C PRO A 76 -0.31 2.79 -29.57
N LYS A 77 -1.43 3.49 -29.69
CA LYS A 77 -2.68 2.90 -30.17
C LYS A 77 -2.59 2.76 -31.69
N ILE A 78 -2.72 1.53 -32.19
CA ILE A 78 -2.57 1.20 -33.61
C ILE A 78 -3.94 0.76 -34.14
N GLU A 79 -4.36 1.36 -35.24
CA GLU A 79 -5.61 1.02 -35.94
C GLU A 79 -5.31 0.73 -37.40
N ILE A 80 -5.60 -0.50 -37.84
CA ILE A 80 -5.45 -0.90 -39.24
C ILE A 80 -6.63 -0.31 -40.01
N THR A 81 -6.33 0.60 -40.90
CA THR A 81 -7.35 1.31 -41.71
C THR A 81 -7.66 0.57 -43.00
N LYS A 82 -6.68 -0.13 -43.58
CA LYS A 82 -6.90 -0.90 -44.79
C LYS A 82 -5.90 -2.07 -44.89
N PHE A 83 -6.45 -3.26 -45.12
CA PHE A 83 -5.67 -4.43 -45.46
C PHE A 83 -6.51 -5.40 -46.33
N GLU A 84 -5.98 -5.76 -47.46
CA GLU A 84 -6.48 -6.84 -48.34
C GLU A 84 -5.31 -7.71 -48.75
N ASP A 85 -5.51 -9.02 -48.92
CA ASP A 85 -4.44 -9.93 -49.28
C ASP A 85 -3.85 -9.53 -50.66
N GLY A 86 -2.53 -9.28 -50.69
CA GLY A 86 -1.82 -8.80 -51.86
C GLY A 86 -1.87 -7.28 -52.09
N SER A 87 -2.42 -6.52 -51.16
CA SER A 87 -2.38 -5.04 -51.16
C SER A 87 -1.47 -4.48 -50.07
N ASP A 88 -1.19 -3.18 -50.17
CA ASP A 88 -0.43 -2.47 -49.15
C ASP A 88 -1.23 -2.46 -47.84
N LEU A 89 -0.51 -2.54 -46.71
CA LEU A 89 -1.08 -2.37 -45.38
C LEU A 89 -1.05 -0.88 -45.01
N GLU A 90 -2.24 -0.33 -44.75
CA GLU A 90 -2.36 1.04 -44.25
C GLU A 90 -2.86 0.99 -42.80
N TYR A 91 -2.18 1.67 -41.91
CA TYR A 91 -2.61 1.79 -40.51
C TYR A 91 -2.28 3.17 -39.93
N THR A 92 -3.00 3.54 -38.88
CA THR A 92 -2.77 4.78 -38.16
C THR A 92 -2.17 4.49 -36.80
N ILE A 93 -1.27 5.38 -36.38
CA ILE A 93 -0.64 5.34 -35.07
C ILE A 93 -1.07 6.59 -34.31
N ALA A 94 -1.76 6.44 -33.19
CA ALA A 94 -1.97 7.48 -32.21
C ALA A 94 -0.93 7.34 -31.11
N VAL A 95 -0.14 8.38 -30.90
CA VAL A 95 0.97 8.41 -29.93
C VAL A 95 0.79 9.59 -29.00
N GLU A 96 0.77 9.35 -27.72
CA GLU A 96 0.93 10.35 -26.70
C GLU A 96 2.42 10.51 -26.40
N LEU A 97 2.91 11.74 -26.43
CA LEU A 97 4.34 12.02 -26.27
C LEU A 97 4.65 12.41 -24.83
N MET A 98 5.84 12.02 -24.37
CA MET A 98 6.39 12.54 -23.12
C MET A 98 6.54 14.06 -23.22
N PRO A 99 6.09 14.81 -22.21
CA PRO A 99 6.24 16.25 -22.17
C PRO A 99 7.72 16.65 -22.09
N THR A 100 8.04 17.82 -22.65
CA THR A 100 9.36 18.42 -22.43
C THR A 100 9.30 19.20 -21.11
N ILE A 101 10.09 18.78 -20.15
CA ILE A 101 10.18 19.40 -18.83
C ILE A 101 11.44 20.26 -18.80
N GLU A 102 11.26 21.55 -18.49
CA GLU A 102 12.39 22.48 -18.38
C GLU A 102 13.15 22.25 -17.06
N PRO A 103 14.48 22.47 -17.05
CA PRO A 103 15.27 22.37 -15.82
C PRO A 103 14.75 23.35 -14.75
N ILE A 104 14.65 22.85 -13.50
CA ILE A 104 14.19 23.65 -12.37
C ILE A 104 15.40 24.13 -11.56
N ASP A 105 15.35 25.38 -11.13
CA ASP A 105 16.26 25.89 -10.10
C ASP A 105 15.69 25.60 -8.72
N PHE A 106 16.22 24.56 -8.08
CA PHE A 106 15.78 24.12 -6.75
C PHE A 106 16.23 25.07 -5.63
N SER A 107 17.27 25.91 -5.86
CA SER A 107 17.78 26.85 -4.85
C SER A 107 16.79 27.94 -4.45
N GLY A 108 15.78 28.17 -5.30
CA GLY A 108 14.67 29.10 -5.03
C GLY A 108 13.55 28.51 -4.15
N ILE A 109 13.54 27.19 -3.93
CA ILE A 109 12.50 26.52 -3.14
C ILE A 109 12.83 26.68 -1.66
N LYS A 110 11.93 27.35 -0.91
CA LYS A 110 12.06 27.53 0.53
C LYS A 110 11.11 26.57 1.25
N LEU A 111 11.66 25.78 2.16
CA LEU A 111 10.93 24.77 2.90
C LEU A 111 11.21 24.91 4.40
N GLU A 112 10.21 24.59 5.21
CA GLU A 112 10.36 24.45 6.65
C GLU A 112 10.33 22.97 7.04
N ARG A 113 11.37 22.48 7.69
CA ARG A 113 11.40 21.15 8.28
C ARG A 113 10.96 21.24 9.72
N MET A 114 9.82 20.65 10.05
CA MET A 114 9.33 20.53 11.42
C MET A 114 10.18 19.52 12.17
N VAL A 115 10.75 19.91 13.31
CA VAL A 115 11.59 19.05 14.15
C VAL A 115 10.99 19.03 15.55
N ALA A 116 10.57 17.83 16.02
CA ALA A 116 10.13 17.63 17.38
C ALA A 116 11.20 16.91 18.21
N GLU A 117 11.49 17.44 19.40
CA GLU A 117 12.40 16.79 20.33
C GLU A 117 11.65 15.76 21.17
N VAL A 118 12.29 14.63 21.49
CA VAL A 118 11.73 13.61 22.35
C VAL A 118 11.85 14.08 23.81
N ALA A 119 10.72 14.50 24.38
CA ALA A 119 10.67 14.93 25.77
C ALA A 119 10.88 13.73 26.72
N ASP A 120 11.55 13.98 27.87
CA ASP A 120 11.76 12.94 28.89
C ASP A 120 10.45 12.38 29.43
N SER A 121 9.40 13.21 29.52
CA SER A 121 8.06 12.76 29.90
C SER A 121 7.46 11.73 28.95
N ALA A 122 7.68 11.89 27.63
CA ALA A 122 7.22 10.94 26.61
C ALA A 122 7.96 9.59 26.73
N VAL A 123 9.26 9.63 27.04
CA VAL A 123 10.04 8.40 27.33
C VAL A 123 9.51 7.72 28.61
N ASP A 124 9.21 8.49 29.66
CA ASP A 124 8.67 7.96 30.92
C ASP A 124 7.28 7.34 30.73
N GLU A 125 6.42 7.96 29.93
CA GLU A 125 5.10 7.41 29.56
C GLU A 125 5.25 6.11 28.76
N ARG A 126 6.17 6.07 27.82
CA ARG A 126 6.44 4.86 27.02
C ARG A 126 6.98 3.72 27.88
N LEU A 127 7.86 4.04 28.84
CA LEU A 127 8.36 3.06 29.82
C LEU A 127 7.25 2.50 30.71
N LYS A 128 6.34 3.37 31.19
CA LYS A 128 5.18 2.92 31.96
C LYS A 128 4.28 2.00 31.12
N ALA A 129 3.94 2.42 29.90
CA ALA A 129 3.14 1.59 29.01
C ALA A 129 3.78 0.23 28.74
N LEU A 130 5.10 0.18 28.58
CA LEU A 130 5.85 -1.06 28.40
C LEU A 130 5.83 -1.93 29.65
N ALA A 131 6.00 -1.34 30.84
CA ALA A 131 5.91 -2.03 32.14
C ALA A 131 4.49 -2.58 32.37
N ASP A 132 3.45 -1.83 31.98
CA ASP A 132 2.05 -2.25 32.06
C ASP A 132 1.73 -3.41 31.12
N GLN A 133 2.30 -3.43 29.92
CA GLN A 133 2.18 -4.57 28.99
C GLN A 133 2.85 -5.84 29.51
N MET A 134 3.90 -5.69 30.32
CA MET A 134 4.68 -6.80 30.87
C MET A 134 4.21 -7.21 32.28
N LYS A 135 3.13 -6.60 32.80
CA LYS A 135 2.59 -6.97 34.11
C LYS A 135 2.24 -8.45 34.14
N SER A 136 2.48 -9.08 35.28
CA SER A 136 2.04 -10.42 35.60
C SER A 136 0.92 -10.36 36.61
N PHE A 137 0.27 -11.49 36.85
CA PHE A 137 -0.84 -11.57 37.80
C PHE A 137 -0.51 -12.61 38.88
N SER A 138 -0.84 -12.31 40.12
CA SER A 138 -0.79 -13.24 41.24
C SER A 138 -2.16 -13.52 41.78
N ASP A 139 -2.36 -14.67 42.40
CA ASP A 139 -3.64 -15.01 43.02
C ASP A 139 -4.02 -13.99 44.11
N ALA A 140 -5.26 -13.49 44.03
CA ALA A 140 -5.81 -12.60 45.04
C ALA A 140 -6.12 -13.38 46.33
N ALA A 141 -6.40 -12.66 47.43
CA ALA A 141 -6.91 -13.27 48.67
C ALA A 141 -8.27 -13.97 48.42
N GLU A 142 -8.54 -15.08 49.12
CA GLU A 142 -9.75 -15.91 48.89
C GLU A 142 -11.09 -15.15 48.87
N ASP A 143 -11.21 -14.04 49.61
CA ASP A 143 -12.44 -13.24 49.67
C ASP A 143 -12.39 -11.93 48.89
N GLN A 144 -11.34 -11.72 48.10
CA GLN A 144 -11.18 -10.47 47.33
C GLN A 144 -12.13 -10.47 46.13
N ALA A 145 -12.92 -9.39 46.01
CA ALA A 145 -13.71 -9.14 44.82
C ALA A 145 -12.85 -8.57 43.69
N ALA A 146 -13.11 -8.98 42.46
CA ALA A 146 -12.43 -8.50 41.28
C ALA A 146 -12.68 -7.00 41.05
N ALA A 147 -11.65 -6.25 40.83
CA ALA A 147 -11.68 -4.82 40.49
C ALA A 147 -11.24 -4.60 39.04
N GLU A 148 -11.46 -3.42 38.51
CA GLU A 148 -10.91 -3.00 37.22
C GLU A 148 -9.36 -3.06 37.25
N GLY A 149 -8.76 -3.66 36.25
CA GLY A 149 -7.33 -3.93 36.19
C GLY A 149 -6.89 -5.27 36.76
N ASP A 150 -7.77 -5.98 37.52
CA ASP A 150 -7.52 -7.36 37.96
C ASP A 150 -7.74 -8.34 36.78
N ALA A 151 -7.20 -9.55 36.88
CA ALA A 151 -7.52 -10.63 35.95
C ALA A 151 -8.41 -11.67 36.66
N VAL A 152 -9.38 -12.19 35.92
CA VAL A 152 -10.23 -13.29 36.38
C VAL A 152 -9.97 -14.52 35.53
N VAL A 153 -9.87 -15.70 36.19
CA VAL A 153 -9.86 -16.98 35.49
C VAL A 153 -11.28 -17.48 35.47
N ILE A 154 -11.87 -17.60 34.30
CA ILE A 154 -13.29 -17.89 34.11
C ILE A 154 -13.49 -19.12 33.20
N ASP A 155 -14.59 -19.84 33.48
CA ASP A 155 -15.25 -20.67 32.50
C ASP A 155 -16.46 -19.91 31.98
N PHE A 156 -16.69 -19.89 30.68
CA PHE A 156 -17.88 -19.27 30.14
C PHE A 156 -18.52 -20.10 29.02
N LYS A 157 -19.85 -19.96 28.92
CA LYS A 157 -20.67 -20.57 27.87
C LYS A 157 -21.67 -19.55 27.35
N GLY A 158 -21.49 -19.11 26.10
CA GLY A 158 -22.37 -18.20 25.41
C GLY A 158 -23.52 -18.91 24.70
N SER A 159 -24.68 -18.27 24.73
CA SER A 159 -25.89 -18.68 24.02
C SER A 159 -26.62 -17.48 23.44
N ILE A 160 -27.26 -17.68 22.27
CA ILE A 160 -28.16 -16.71 21.64
C ILE A 160 -29.54 -17.40 21.60
N ASP A 161 -30.58 -16.75 22.15
CA ASP A 161 -31.92 -17.31 22.23
C ASP A 161 -31.98 -18.70 22.93
N GLY A 162 -30.98 -18.99 23.80
CA GLY A 162 -30.89 -20.24 24.55
C GLY A 162 -30.13 -21.36 23.82
N GLU A 163 -29.66 -21.14 22.59
CA GLU A 163 -28.85 -22.07 21.82
C GLU A 163 -27.35 -21.67 21.87
N ALA A 164 -26.48 -22.66 22.15
CA ALA A 164 -25.03 -22.40 22.18
C ALA A 164 -24.52 -22.19 20.75
N PHE A 165 -23.57 -21.27 20.58
CA PHE A 165 -22.94 -20.98 19.30
C PHE A 165 -21.45 -21.38 19.29
N GLU A 166 -20.91 -21.62 18.10
CA GLU A 166 -19.51 -22.02 17.92
C GLU A 166 -18.57 -20.87 18.34
N GLY A 167 -17.52 -21.19 19.12
CA GLY A 167 -16.59 -20.20 19.65
C GLY A 167 -17.10 -19.46 20.90
N GLY A 168 -18.35 -19.70 21.36
CA GLY A 168 -18.94 -19.04 22.51
C GLY A 168 -18.55 -19.64 23.87
N ALA A 169 -17.68 -20.65 23.96
CA ALA A 169 -17.32 -21.30 25.22
C ALA A 169 -15.81 -21.48 25.38
N ALA A 170 -15.31 -21.22 26.57
CA ALA A 170 -13.94 -21.56 26.98
C ALA A 170 -13.90 -21.94 28.46
N ALA A 171 -12.85 -22.67 28.82
CA ALA A 171 -12.54 -23.04 30.19
C ALA A 171 -11.16 -22.55 30.58
N ASP A 172 -10.97 -22.19 31.83
CA ASP A 172 -9.72 -21.66 32.39
C ASP A 172 -9.17 -20.45 31.63
N PHE A 173 -10.07 -19.63 31.09
CA PHE A 173 -9.69 -18.44 30.34
C PHE A 173 -9.34 -17.30 31.30
N GLN A 174 -8.12 -16.75 31.17
CA GLN A 174 -7.70 -15.58 31.93
C GLN A 174 -8.08 -14.31 31.17
N LEU A 175 -8.97 -13.51 31.80
CA LEU A 175 -9.47 -12.24 31.27
C LEU A 175 -9.04 -11.10 32.20
N GLU A 176 -8.38 -10.09 31.65
CA GLU A 176 -8.12 -8.85 32.38
C GLU A 176 -9.32 -7.92 32.26
N LEU A 177 -9.84 -7.44 33.41
CA LEU A 177 -10.99 -6.55 33.49
C LEU A 177 -10.59 -5.11 33.13
N GLY A 178 -11.28 -4.52 32.18
CA GLY A 178 -10.98 -3.19 31.66
C GLY A 178 -10.01 -3.21 30.46
N SER A 179 -9.63 -4.40 29.96
CA SER A 179 -8.77 -4.54 28.78
C SER A 179 -9.46 -4.21 27.47
N GLY A 180 -10.80 -4.28 27.42
CA GLY A 180 -11.58 -4.14 26.20
C GLY A 180 -11.42 -5.32 25.22
N SER A 181 -10.88 -6.45 25.68
CA SER A 181 -10.63 -7.64 24.85
C SER A 181 -11.89 -8.41 24.51
N PHE A 182 -12.95 -8.19 25.29
CA PHE A 182 -14.25 -8.85 25.11
C PHE A 182 -15.30 -7.87 24.59
N ILE A 183 -16.50 -8.40 24.32
CA ILE A 183 -17.65 -7.63 23.86
C ILE A 183 -17.94 -6.51 24.89
N PRO A 184 -18.20 -5.27 24.42
CA PRO A 184 -18.47 -4.14 25.31
C PRO A 184 -19.54 -4.47 26.38
N GLY A 185 -19.26 -4.14 27.64
CA GLY A 185 -20.11 -4.43 28.77
C GLY A 185 -20.00 -5.85 29.35
N PHE A 186 -19.17 -6.71 28.80
CA PHE A 186 -18.91 -8.05 29.36
C PHE A 186 -18.01 -7.95 30.60
N GLU A 187 -16.88 -7.28 30.49
CA GLU A 187 -15.89 -7.13 31.55
C GLU A 187 -16.46 -6.35 32.75
N ASP A 188 -17.21 -5.28 32.48
CA ASP A 188 -17.84 -4.44 33.51
C ASP A 188 -18.77 -5.23 34.42
N GLN A 189 -19.48 -6.23 33.87
CA GLN A 189 -20.39 -7.05 34.65
C GLN A 189 -19.69 -8.07 35.53
N LEU A 190 -18.41 -8.35 35.33
CA LEU A 190 -17.59 -9.24 36.14
C LEU A 190 -16.91 -8.51 37.29
N VAL A 191 -16.82 -7.19 37.23
CA VAL A 191 -16.32 -6.37 38.34
C VAL A 191 -17.17 -6.60 39.59
N GLY A 192 -16.52 -6.83 40.75
CA GLY A 192 -17.16 -7.08 42.03
C GLY A 192 -17.43 -8.56 42.35
N LEU A 193 -17.24 -9.47 41.37
CA LEU A 193 -17.38 -10.92 41.61
C LEU A 193 -16.14 -11.48 42.31
N LYS A 194 -16.38 -12.56 43.08
CA LYS A 194 -15.33 -13.30 43.79
C LYS A 194 -15.09 -14.67 43.18
N ALA A 195 -13.97 -15.26 43.54
CA ALA A 195 -13.70 -16.65 43.20
C ALA A 195 -14.80 -17.57 43.69
N GLY A 196 -15.27 -18.49 42.85
CA GLY A 196 -16.36 -19.42 43.11
C GLY A 196 -17.77 -18.87 42.85
N GLU A 197 -17.90 -17.61 42.44
CA GLU A 197 -19.21 -17.04 42.07
C GLU A 197 -19.50 -17.25 40.56
N SER A 198 -20.79 -17.41 40.26
CA SER A 198 -21.30 -17.57 38.92
C SER A 198 -22.28 -16.45 38.60
N LYS A 199 -22.23 -15.94 37.34
CA LYS A 199 -23.14 -14.88 36.88
C LYS A 199 -23.50 -15.10 35.43
N THR A 200 -24.72 -14.76 35.08
CA THR A 200 -25.10 -14.62 33.67
C THR A 200 -24.81 -13.19 33.22
N VAL A 201 -23.95 -13.05 32.22
CA VAL A 201 -23.56 -11.77 31.61
C VAL A 201 -24.34 -11.62 30.32
N GLU A 202 -25.14 -10.55 30.23
CA GLU A 202 -25.92 -10.24 29.04
C GLU A 202 -25.25 -9.10 28.25
N VAL A 203 -24.92 -9.33 26.98
CA VAL A 203 -24.28 -8.34 26.11
C VAL A 203 -24.86 -8.42 24.70
N THR A 204 -24.66 -7.36 23.94
CA THR A 204 -25.02 -7.33 22.51
C THR A 204 -23.76 -7.23 21.69
N PHE A 205 -23.61 -8.09 20.70
CA PHE A 205 -22.50 -8.00 19.75
C PHE A 205 -22.58 -6.69 18.97
N PRO A 206 -21.47 -5.98 18.76
CA PRO A 206 -21.41 -4.82 17.89
C PRO A 206 -21.94 -5.13 16.49
N GLU A 207 -22.48 -4.13 15.79
CA GLU A 207 -22.97 -4.31 14.42
C GLU A 207 -21.85 -4.61 13.41
N ASP A 208 -20.62 -4.18 13.71
CA ASP A 208 -19.39 -4.39 12.97
C ASP A 208 -18.59 -5.62 13.41
N TYR A 209 -19.21 -6.53 14.19
CA TYR A 209 -18.52 -7.74 14.65
C TYR A 209 -18.13 -8.64 13.50
N GLY A 210 -16.90 -9.18 13.54
CA GLY A 210 -16.29 -9.94 12.43
C GLY A 210 -17.04 -11.19 11.95
N SER A 211 -18.05 -11.67 12.72
CA SER A 211 -18.98 -12.72 12.31
C SER A 211 -20.35 -12.12 12.02
N THR A 212 -20.75 -12.13 10.76
CA THR A 212 -22.09 -11.67 10.31
C THR A 212 -23.25 -12.42 10.96
N ASP A 213 -23.00 -13.67 11.40
CA ASP A 213 -24.01 -14.47 12.09
C ASP A 213 -24.25 -14.04 13.53
N LEU A 214 -23.31 -13.29 14.13
CA LEU A 214 -23.38 -12.83 15.52
C LEU A 214 -23.62 -11.32 15.62
N ALA A 215 -23.24 -10.53 14.62
CA ALA A 215 -23.36 -9.07 14.61
C ALA A 215 -24.76 -8.59 14.99
N GLY A 216 -24.84 -7.63 15.92
CA GLY A 216 -26.09 -7.03 16.39
C GLY A 216 -26.96 -7.93 17.28
N LYS A 217 -26.60 -9.21 17.54
CA LYS A 217 -27.39 -10.13 18.33
C LYS A 217 -27.12 -10.01 19.82
N ALA A 218 -28.17 -10.12 20.62
CA ALA A 218 -28.04 -10.25 22.08
C ALA A 218 -27.62 -11.67 22.46
N ALA A 219 -26.62 -11.78 23.31
CA ALA A 219 -26.10 -13.06 23.81
C ALA A 219 -26.06 -13.07 25.33
N ALA A 220 -26.29 -14.23 25.92
CA ALA A 220 -26.17 -14.50 27.34
C ALA A 220 -25.02 -15.48 27.58
N PHE A 221 -24.07 -15.10 28.44
CA PHE A 221 -22.93 -15.92 28.82
C PHE A 221 -23.09 -16.36 30.26
N ALA A 222 -23.17 -17.66 30.50
CA ALA A 222 -23.03 -18.23 31.82
C ALA A 222 -21.54 -18.25 32.17
N VAL A 223 -21.13 -17.48 33.16
CA VAL A 223 -19.73 -17.29 33.56
C VAL A 223 -19.55 -17.81 34.96
N ASP A 224 -18.54 -18.66 35.17
CA ASP A 224 -18.09 -19.17 36.47
C ASP A 224 -16.69 -18.59 36.75
N VAL A 225 -16.54 -17.79 37.79
CA VAL A 225 -15.26 -17.21 38.21
C VAL A 225 -14.49 -18.23 39.05
N LYS A 226 -13.40 -18.78 38.54
CA LYS A 226 -12.56 -19.74 39.28
C LYS A 226 -11.57 -19.08 40.20
N GLN A 227 -10.92 -18.04 39.72
CA GLN A 227 -9.87 -17.33 40.47
C GLN A 227 -9.97 -15.83 40.15
N VAL A 228 -9.65 -15.01 41.13
CA VAL A 228 -9.36 -13.59 40.97
C VAL A 228 -7.84 -13.43 41.13
N LYS A 229 -7.22 -12.69 40.24
CA LYS A 229 -5.80 -12.40 40.27
C LYS A 229 -5.56 -10.90 40.24
N VAL A 230 -4.67 -10.43 41.08
CA VAL A 230 -4.28 -9.03 41.15
C VAL A 230 -3.03 -8.78 40.30
N PRO A 231 -2.95 -7.62 39.64
CA PRO A 231 -1.77 -7.29 38.84
C PRO A 231 -0.55 -7.13 39.77
N LEU A 232 0.54 -7.75 39.36
CA LEU A 232 1.88 -7.48 39.86
C LEU A 232 2.53 -6.45 38.96
N PRO A 233 2.58 -5.18 39.36
CA PRO A 233 3.20 -4.16 38.55
C PRO A 233 4.68 -4.51 38.33
N VAL A 234 5.17 -4.40 37.11
CA VAL A 234 6.59 -4.46 36.82
C VAL A 234 7.19 -3.11 37.17
N PRO A 235 8.12 -3.03 38.12
CA PRO A 235 8.76 -1.76 38.43
C PRO A 235 9.55 -1.26 37.21
N VAL A 236 9.58 0.06 37.01
CA VAL A 236 10.37 0.69 35.98
C VAL A 236 11.78 0.89 36.52
N ASP A 237 12.56 -0.21 36.53
CA ASP A 237 13.94 -0.28 37.00
C ASP A 237 14.79 -1.20 36.10
N ASP A 238 16.00 -1.51 36.54
CA ASP A 238 16.91 -2.34 35.76
C ASP A 238 16.35 -3.74 35.44
N SER A 239 15.46 -4.25 36.30
CA SER A 239 14.83 -5.56 36.07
C SER A 239 13.90 -5.58 34.83
N LEU A 240 13.29 -4.45 34.49
CA LEU A 240 12.52 -4.29 33.26
C LEU A 240 13.45 -4.32 32.04
N ALA A 241 14.59 -3.62 32.12
CA ALA A 241 15.57 -3.60 31.06
C ALA A 241 16.19 -4.99 30.80
N GLU A 242 16.55 -5.72 31.88
CA GLU A 242 17.08 -7.09 31.81
C GLU A 242 16.08 -8.05 31.10
N LYS A 243 14.77 -7.96 31.41
CA LYS A 243 13.73 -8.76 30.77
C LYS A 243 13.63 -8.49 29.24
N LEU A 244 14.02 -7.29 28.82
CA LEU A 244 14.07 -6.90 27.43
C LEU A 244 15.44 -7.14 26.76
N GLY A 245 16.39 -7.71 27.50
CA GLY A 245 17.74 -8.02 27.01
C GLY A 245 18.70 -6.85 26.98
N LEU A 246 18.43 -5.80 27.77
CA LEU A 246 19.27 -4.61 27.94
C LEU A 246 20.00 -4.65 29.29
N GLU A 247 21.09 -3.90 29.44
CA GLU A 247 21.95 -3.93 30.62
C GLU A 247 21.31 -3.28 31.85
N ASP A 248 20.66 -2.11 31.65
CA ASP A 248 20.07 -1.30 32.72
C ASP A 248 18.95 -0.38 32.18
N LEU A 249 18.29 0.33 33.10
CA LEU A 249 17.20 1.25 32.77
C LEU A 249 17.68 2.42 31.89
N ASP A 250 18.91 2.89 32.04
CA ASP A 250 19.46 4.00 31.24
C ASP A 250 19.66 3.56 29.80
N ALA A 251 20.12 2.33 29.57
CA ALA A 251 20.21 1.73 28.22
C ALA A 251 18.81 1.59 27.59
N LEU A 252 17.82 1.18 28.36
CA LEU A 252 16.42 1.09 27.88
C LEU A 252 15.86 2.48 27.51
N ARG A 253 16.08 3.49 28.37
CA ARG A 253 15.68 4.88 28.12
C ARG A 253 16.32 5.44 26.85
N THR A 254 17.60 5.18 26.67
CA THR A 254 18.34 5.60 25.47
C THR A 254 17.79 4.95 24.22
N SER A 255 17.57 3.64 24.26
CA SER A 255 17.00 2.88 23.14
C SER A 255 15.60 3.38 22.74
N LEU A 256 14.74 3.65 23.73
CA LEU A 256 13.39 4.19 23.49
C LEU A 256 13.46 5.60 22.91
N ARG A 257 14.34 6.47 23.46
CA ARG A 257 14.53 7.83 22.96
C ARG A 257 15.02 7.82 21.51
N ASP A 258 15.98 6.96 21.18
CA ASP A 258 16.50 6.82 19.84
C ASP A 258 15.42 6.32 18.87
N GLN A 259 14.63 5.34 19.27
CA GLN A 259 13.51 4.84 18.47
C GLN A 259 12.45 5.92 18.24
N MET A 260 12.00 6.60 19.31
CA MET A 260 11.03 7.70 19.19
C MET A 260 11.59 8.84 18.33
N GLY A 261 12.88 9.13 18.45
CA GLY A 261 13.57 10.13 17.62
C GLY A 261 13.58 9.77 16.14
N GLN A 262 13.78 8.49 15.82
CA GLN A 262 13.66 7.98 14.44
C GLN A 262 12.24 8.09 13.91
N ASP A 263 11.24 7.76 14.73
CA ASP A 263 9.82 7.88 14.37
C ASP A 263 9.45 9.34 14.07
N TYR A 264 9.88 10.28 14.94
CA TYR A 264 9.65 11.72 14.75
C TYR A 264 10.37 12.25 13.49
N ALA A 265 11.62 11.82 13.27
CA ALA A 265 12.35 12.17 12.06
C ALA A 265 11.67 11.61 10.79
N GLY A 266 11.09 10.42 10.87
CA GLY A 266 10.28 9.84 9.80
C GLY A 266 9.03 10.68 9.46
N LEU A 267 8.29 11.11 10.49
CA LEU A 267 7.13 12.00 10.33
C LEU A 267 7.54 13.35 9.74
N SER A 268 8.59 13.95 10.28
CA SER A 268 9.15 15.22 9.79
C SER A 268 9.54 15.13 8.32
N ARG A 269 10.24 14.05 7.93
CA ARG A 269 10.63 13.80 6.55
C ARG A 269 9.41 13.61 5.62
N ALA A 270 8.40 12.87 6.05
CA ALA A 270 7.18 12.66 5.27
C ALA A 270 6.46 13.99 4.98
N ARG A 271 6.36 14.86 5.99
CA ARG A 271 5.80 16.22 5.83
C ARG A 271 6.63 17.09 4.90
N LEU A 272 7.95 17.12 5.12
CA LEU A 272 8.86 17.89 4.27
C LEU A 272 8.78 17.44 2.81
N LYS A 273 8.73 16.12 2.56
CA LYS A 273 8.50 15.54 1.23
C LYS A 273 7.19 16.05 0.62
N ARG A 274 6.09 16.02 1.39
CA ARG A 274 4.78 16.51 0.92
C ARG A 274 4.86 17.98 0.53
N THR A 275 5.39 18.84 1.41
CA THR A 275 5.53 20.29 1.14
C THR A 275 6.42 20.54 -0.08
N LEU A 276 7.49 19.77 -0.26
CA LEU A 276 8.32 19.84 -1.47
C LEU A 276 7.52 19.49 -2.72
N LEU A 277 6.78 18.39 -2.69
CA LEU A 277 5.98 17.94 -3.84
C LEU A 277 4.87 18.95 -4.19
N ASP A 278 4.27 19.61 -3.18
CA ASP A 278 3.32 20.72 -3.39
C ASP A 278 3.98 21.89 -4.09
N ALA A 279 5.15 22.31 -3.60
CA ALA A 279 5.91 23.40 -4.20
C ALA A 279 6.36 23.09 -5.64
N LEU A 280 6.72 21.84 -5.93
CA LEU A 280 7.08 21.39 -7.27
C LEU A 280 5.87 21.38 -8.23
N ASP A 281 4.71 20.93 -7.77
CA ASP A 281 3.47 20.93 -8.59
C ASP A 281 3.00 22.34 -8.91
N GLU A 282 3.17 23.30 -7.99
CA GLU A 282 2.86 24.70 -8.23
C GLU A 282 3.85 25.38 -9.19
N ALA A 283 5.15 25.06 -9.05
CA ALA A 283 6.22 25.67 -9.84
C ALA A 283 6.23 25.21 -11.30
N GLN A 284 5.81 23.98 -11.56
CA GLN A 284 5.88 23.34 -12.88
C GLN A 284 4.52 22.79 -13.32
N ARG A 285 3.82 23.58 -14.12
CA ARG A 285 2.56 23.17 -14.76
C ARG A 285 2.81 22.90 -16.24
N PHE A 286 2.81 21.64 -16.61
CA PHE A 286 2.84 21.17 -17.99
C PHE A 286 1.67 20.22 -18.25
N GLU A 287 1.30 20.07 -19.51
CA GLU A 287 0.27 19.11 -19.91
C GLU A 287 0.79 17.69 -19.76
N VAL A 288 0.04 16.86 -19.03
CA VAL A 288 0.36 15.43 -18.82
C VAL A 288 -0.34 14.58 -19.88
N PRO A 289 0.27 13.45 -20.32
CA PRO A 289 -0.36 12.55 -21.27
C PRO A 289 -1.67 11.98 -20.72
N PRO A 290 -2.82 12.19 -21.41
CA PRO A 290 -4.12 11.77 -20.90
C PRO A 290 -4.21 10.27 -20.59
N GLY A 291 -3.58 9.42 -21.43
CA GLY A 291 -3.59 7.99 -21.20
C GLY A 291 -2.86 7.57 -19.92
N MET A 292 -1.79 8.30 -19.53
CA MET A 292 -1.13 8.04 -18.24
C MET A 292 -2.02 8.43 -17.08
N VAL A 293 -2.75 9.54 -17.19
CA VAL A 293 -3.70 10.00 -16.16
C VAL A 293 -4.85 8.99 -16.01
N GLU A 294 -5.38 8.49 -17.14
CA GLU A 294 -6.44 7.47 -17.15
C GLU A 294 -5.98 6.18 -16.46
N ALA A 295 -4.78 5.69 -16.80
CA ALA A 295 -4.22 4.48 -16.20
C ALA A 295 -3.98 4.64 -14.69
N GLU A 296 -3.45 5.79 -14.24
CA GLU A 296 -3.26 6.09 -12.81
C GLU A 296 -4.58 6.22 -12.09
N PHE A 297 -5.58 6.87 -12.71
CA PHE A 297 -6.92 6.98 -12.16
C PHE A 297 -7.57 5.60 -11.99
N GLU A 298 -7.48 4.72 -13.00
CA GLU A 298 -8.01 3.35 -12.91
C GLU A 298 -7.35 2.56 -11.79
N ALA A 299 -6.04 2.72 -11.58
CA ALA A 299 -5.31 2.07 -10.50
C ALA A 299 -5.78 2.57 -9.12
N ILE A 300 -5.89 3.89 -8.94
CA ILE A 300 -6.37 4.50 -7.69
C ILE A 300 -7.82 4.07 -7.42
N TRP A 301 -8.70 4.19 -8.40
CA TRP A 301 -10.12 3.85 -8.26
C TRP A 301 -10.34 2.37 -7.96
N GLY A 302 -9.56 1.51 -8.60
CA GLY A 302 -9.57 0.07 -8.33
C GLY A 302 -9.15 -0.26 -6.90
N GLN A 303 -8.16 0.46 -6.35
CA GLN A 303 -7.75 0.29 -4.96
C GLN A 303 -8.84 0.77 -3.99
N VAL A 304 -9.44 1.95 -4.24
CA VAL A 304 -10.56 2.46 -3.43
C VAL A 304 -11.74 1.50 -3.41
N ALA A 305 -12.11 0.96 -4.57
CA ALA A 305 -13.20 0.00 -4.67
C ALA A 305 -12.91 -1.29 -3.87
N LYS A 306 -11.67 -1.76 -3.92
CA LYS A 306 -11.23 -2.92 -3.16
C LYS A 306 -11.22 -2.67 -1.66
N ASP A 307 -10.70 -1.52 -1.21
CA ASP A 307 -10.67 -1.16 0.21
C ASP A 307 -12.07 -1.04 0.80
N LEU A 308 -13.04 -0.56 0.01
CA LEU A 308 -14.46 -0.55 0.39
C LEU A 308 -15.04 -1.97 0.47
N GLU A 309 -14.74 -2.82 -0.51
CA GLU A 309 -15.17 -4.23 -0.51
C GLU A 309 -14.63 -4.99 0.70
N ASP A 310 -13.35 -4.78 1.06
CA ASP A 310 -12.71 -5.38 2.24
C ASP A 310 -13.39 -4.91 3.56
N GLN A 311 -14.03 -3.73 3.55
CA GLN A 311 -14.86 -3.20 4.65
C GLN A 311 -16.34 -3.63 4.56
N GLY A 312 -16.72 -4.43 3.59
CA GLY A 312 -18.12 -4.81 3.33
C GLY A 312 -19.00 -3.67 2.78
N LYS A 313 -18.36 -2.63 2.22
CA LYS A 313 -19.00 -1.45 1.62
C LYS A 313 -18.89 -1.47 0.10
N THR A 314 -19.62 -0.59 -0.54
CA THR A 314 -19.59 -0.39 -1.99
C THR A 314 -19.29 1.09 -2.30
N VAL A 315 -18.99 1.39 -3.56
CA VAL A 315 -18.79 2.78 -4.02
C VAL A 315 -19.99 3.69 -3.74
N ALA A 316 -21.20 3.11 -3.60
CA ALA A 316 -22.41 3.86 -3.26
C ALA A 316 -22.44 4.31 -1.78
N ASP A 317 -21.59 3.72 -0.94
CA ASP A 317 -21.49 4.03 0.50
C ASP A 317 -20.41 5.10 0.79
N LEU A 318 -19.84 5.71 -0.26
CA LEU A 318 -18.96 6.87 -0.12
C LEU A 318 -19.74 8.08 0.42
N ASP A 319 -19.09 8.88 1.24
CA ASP A 319 -19.66 10.12 1.80
C ASP A 319 -20.02 11.18 0.74
N LYS A 320 -19.54 10.99 -0.49
CA LYS A 320 -19.74 11.89 -1.64
C LYS A 320 -20.32 11.15 -2.83
N PRO A 321 -21.06 11.86 -3.73
CA PRO A 321 -21.50 11.26 -4.99
C PRO A 321 -20.34 10.69 -5.81
N GLU A 322 -20.55 9.55 -6.45
CA GLU A 322 -19.50 8.83 -7.22
C GLU A 322 -18.82 9.73 -8.27
N GLU A 323 -19.58 10.57 -8.97
CA GLU A 323 -19.04 11.50 -9.99
C GLU A 323 -18.12 12.57 -9.38
N GLU A 324 -18.44 13.04 -8.18
CA GLU A 324 -17.61 14.00 -7.46
C GLU A 324 -16.32 13.33 -6.94
N ALA A 325 -16.45 12.14 -6.36
CA ALA A 325 -15.32 11.33 -5.93
C ALA A 325 -14.38 11.02 -7.12
N LYS A 326 -14.92 10.58 -8.27
CA LYS A 326 -14.12 10.37 -9.49
C LYS A 326 -13.41 11.64 -9.96
N GLY A 327 -14.07 12.79 -9.84
CA GLY A 327 -13.47 14.09 -10.18
C GLY A 327 -12.29 14.45 -9.27
N GLU A 328 -12.38 14.16 -7.97
CA GLU A 328 -11.30 14.38 -7.01
C GLU A 328 -10.14 13.41 -7.25
N TYR A 329 -10.42 12.12 -7.38
CA TYR A 329 -9.38 11.11 -7.67
C TYR A 329 -8.73 11.33 -9.04
N GLY A 330 -9.48 11.88 -10.02
CA GLY A 330 -8.91 12.28 -11.31
C GLY A 330 -7.86 13.39 -11.18
N LYS A 331 -8.09 14.39 -10.32
CA LYS A 331 -7.10 15.42 -10.00
C LYS A 331 -5.88 14.87 -9.27
N ILE A 332 -6.08 13.91 -8.36
CA ILE A 332 -4.99 13.22 -7.67
C ILE A 332 -4.16 12.43 -8.68
N ALA A 333 -4.79 11.72 -9.59
CA ALA A 333 -4.11 10.98 -10.66
C ALA A 333 -3.28 11.91 -11.55
N GLU A 334 -3.86 13.03 -12.01
CA GLU A 334 -3.15 14.01 -12.83
C GLU A 334 -1.92 14.58 -12.10
N ARG A 335 -2.07 14.94 -10.82
CA ARG A 335 -0.98 15.41 -9.99
C ARG A 335 0.12 14.36 -9.82
N ARG A 336 -0.23 13.10 -9.53
CA ARG A 336 0.72 12.00 -9.38
C ARG A 336 1.51 11.76 -10.67
N VAL A 337 0.84 11.75 -11.82
CA VAL A 337 1.51 11.60 -13.12
C VAL A 337 2.46 12.76 -13.36
N ARG A 338 2.03 14.01 -13.11
CA ARG A 338 2.86 15.20 -13.27
C ARG A 338 4.12 15.13 -12.42
N LEU A 339 3.98 14.87 -11.13
CA LEU A 339 5.10 14.74 -10.20
C LEU A 339 6.02 13.57 -10.58
N GLY A 340 5.45 12.41 -10.92
CA GLY A 340 6.24 11.25 -11.36
C GLY A 340 7.10 11.52 -12.60
N LEU A 341 6.53 12.21 -13.60
CA LEU A 341 7.26 12.62 -14.80
C LEU A 341 8.35 13.64 -14.46
N LEU A 342 8.05 14.61 -13.60
CA LEU A 342 8.99 15.63 -13.14
C LEU A 342 10.18 14.99 -12.42
N LEU A 343 9.92 14.17 -11.42
CA LEU A 343 10.98 13.50 -10.64
C LEU A 343 11.80 12.54 -11.50
N SER A 344 11.17 11.82 -12.42
CA SER A 344 11.86 10.97 -13.37
C SER A 344 12.82 11.76 -14.27
N GLU A 345 12.40 12.93 -14.76
CA GLU A 345 13.25 13.78 -15.59
C GLU A 345 14.40 14.41 -14.79
N VAL A 346 14.13 14.84 -13.54
CA VAL A 346 15.19 15.32 -12.63
C VAL A 346 16.22 14.22 -12.35
N GLY A 347 15.75 13.00 -12.07
CA GLY A 347 16.62 11.84 -11.88
C GLY A 347 17.50 11.58 -13.11
N ARG A 348 16.89 11.60 -14.30
CA ARG A 348 17.60 11.39 -15.56
C ARG A 348 18.65 12.48 -15.85
N GLN A 349 18.31 13.75 -15.64
CA GLN A 349 19.23 14.87 -15.87
C GLN A 349 20.43 14.86 -14.93
N ASN A 350 20.23 14.38 -13.70
CA ASN A 350 21.28 14.34 -12.67
C ASN A 350 21.91 12.94 -12.49
N ASN A 351 21.63 11.99 -13.40
CA ASN A 351 22.13 10.61 -13.35
C ASN A 351 21.86 9.92 -12.01
N ILE A 352 20.69 10.16 -11.41
CA ILE A 352 20.26 9.50 -10.18
C ILE A 352 19.65 8.14 -10.55
N GLU A 353 20.26 7.08 -10.10
CA GLU A 353 19.84 5.72 -10.39
C GLU A 353 19.73 4.90 -9.08
N VAL A 354 18.85 3.92 -9.09
CA VAL A 354 18.75 2.92 -8.01
C VAL A 354 19.71 1.79 -8.33
N SER A 355 20.72 1.62 -7.48
CA SER A 355 21.69 0.54 -7.62
C SER A 355 21.06 -0.83 -7.35
N GLN A 356 21.73 -1.89 -7.82
CA GLN A 356 21.29 -3.27 -7.57
C GLN A 356 21.31 -3.61 -6.07
N ASP A 357 22.26 -3.05 -5.32
CA ASP A 357 22.36 -3.28 -3.87
C ASP A 357 21.19 -2.63 -3.10
N GLU A 358 20.75 -1.44 -3.51
CA GLU A 358 19.59 -0.76 -2.93
C GLU A 358 18.31 -1.53 -3.22
N LEU A 359 18.14 -1.99 -4.45
CA LEU A 359 17.01 -2.82 -4.84
C LEU A 359 17.00 -4.15 -4.07
N ALA A 360 18.15 -4.80 -3.93
CA ALA A 360 18.26 -6.06 -3.18
C ALA A 360 17.91 -5.88 -1.68
N ARG A 361 18.30 -4.75 -1.07
CA ARG A 361 17.92 -4.41 0.31
C ARG A 361 16.41 -4.21 0.43
N ALA A 362 15.79 -3.48 -0.50
CA ALA A 362 14.35 -3.27 -0.51
C ALA A 362 13.58 -4.59 -0.67
N ILE A 363 14.04 -5.48 -1.55
CA ILE A 363 13.45 -6.83 -1.71
C ILE A 363 13.58 -7.62 -0.40
N ALA A 364 14.75 -7.59 0.25
CA ALA A 364 14.97 -8.29 1.52
C ALA A 364 14.09 -7.72 2.65
N GLU A 365 13.89 -6.41 2.68
CA GLU A 365 13.00 -5.77 3.65
C GLU A 365 11.54 -6.15 3.40
N GLN A 366 11.10 -6.12 2.15
CA GLN A 366 9.76 -6.58 1.79
C GLN A 366 9.54 -8.05 2.14
N ALA A 367 10.52 -8.91 1.88
CA ALA A 367 10.44 -10.33 2.21
C ALA A 367 10.29 -10.59 3.71
N ARG A 368 10.94 -9.81 4.58
CA ARG A 368 10.82 -9.93 6.05
C ARG A 368 9.40 -9.73 6.58
N ARG A 369 8.55 -9.03 5.84
CA ARG A 369 7.13 -8.84 6.21
C ARG A 369 6.31 -10.12 6.09
N PHE A 370 6.78 -11.11 5.31
CA PHE A 370 6.10 -12.38 5.05
C PHE A 370 6.82 -13.52 5.78
N GLN A 371 6.63 -13.59 7.11
CA GLN A 371 7.28 -14.60 7.94
C GLN A 371 6.98 -16.04 7.45
N GLY A 372 8.03 -16.82 7.23
CA GLY A 372 7.96 -18.20 6.73
C GLY A 372 7.82 -18.32 5.21
N GLN A 373 7.72 -17.22 4.46
CA GLN A 373 7.66 -17.21 3.00
C GLN A 373 8.73 -16.29 2.36
N GLU A 374 9.73 -15.86 3.14
CA GLU A 374 10.74 -14.89 2.75
C GLU A 374 11.45 -15.27 1.45
N GLN A 375 11.77 -16.56 1.32
CA GLN A 375 12.45 -17.09 0.13
C GLN A 375 11.56 -17.03 -1.11
N GLN A 376 10.28 -17.36 -0.99
CA GLN A 376 9.33 -17.33 -2.11
C GLN A 376 9.10 -15.90 -2.61
N VAL A 377 8.99 -14.94 -1.68
CA VAL A 377 8.87 -13.52 -1.99
C VAL A 377 10.12 -13.02 -2.71
N PHE A 378 11.30 -13.40 -2.22
CA PHE A 378 12.58 -13.04 -2.83
C PHE A 378 12.70 -13.59 -4.27
N GLU A 379 12.39 -14.87 -4.49
CA GLU A 379 12.39 -15.52 -5.81
C GLU A 379 11.38 -14.88 -6.77
N TYR A 380 10.20 -14.49 -6.26
CA TYR A 380 9.18 -13.77 -7.03
C TYR A 380 9.73 -12.45 -7.58
N PHE A 381 10.30 -11.60 -6.71
CA PHE A 381 10.88 -10.34 -7.14
C PHE A 381 12.09 -10.54 -8.07
N GLN A 382 12.90 -11.58 -7.83
CA GLN A 382 14.07 -11.85 -8.68
C GLN A 382 13.69 -12.27 -10.11
N SER A 383 12.58 -12.97 -10.28
CA SER A 383 12.09 -13.46 -11.57
C SER A 383 11.12 -12.51 -12.29
N ASN A 384 10.57 -11.52 -11.59
CA ASN A 384 9.54 -10.63 -12.13
C ASN A 384 10.06 -9.18 -12.26
N ALA A 385 10.38 -8.80 -13.50
CA ALA A 385 10.90 -7.46 -13.81
C ALA A 385 9.89 -6.34 -13.49
N GLU A 386 8.60 -6.60 -13.63
CA GLU A 386 7.54 -5.64 -13.31
C GLU A 386 7.45 -5.39 -11.80
N ALA A 387 7.50 -6.45 -11.00
CA ALA A 387 7.55 -6.34 -9.54
C ALA A 387 8.82 -5.58 -9.08
N GLN A 388 9.98 -5.83 -9.71
CA GLN A 388 11.19 -5.04 -9.44
C GLN A 388 11.01 -3.56 -9.80
N ALA A 389 10.34 -3.25 -10.91
CA ALA A 389 10.08 -1.87 -11.31
C ALA A 389 9.18 -1.15 -10.30
N GLN A 390 8.17 -1.83 -9.75
CA GLN A 390 7.29 -1.30 -8.71
C GLN A 390 8.05 -0.96 -7.42
N LEU A 391 9.06 -1.76 -7.02
CA LEU A 391 9.92 -1.43 -5.89
C LEU A 391 10.96 -0.34 -6.22
N ARG A 392 11.43 -0.29 -7.46
CA ARG A 392 12.44 0.68 -7.89
C ARG A 392 11.90 2.10 -7.95
N ALA A 393 10.63 2.27 -8.36
CA ALA A 393 10.03 3.58 -8.53
C ALA A 393 10.02 4.42 -7.23
N PRO A 394 9.53 3.93 -6.08
CA PRO A 394 9.60 4.67 -4.82
C PRO A 394 11.03 4.96 -4.36
N LEU A 395 11.97 4.02 -4.57
CA LEU A 395 13.38 4.24 -4.21
C LEU A 395 14.02 5.35 -5.04
N LEU A 396 13.70 5.40 -6.35
CA LEU A 396 14.17 6.48 -7.21
C LEU A 396 13.57 7.81 -6.79
N GLU A 397 12.27 7.84 -6.51
CA GLU A 397 11.57 9.02 -6.02
C GLU A 397 12.22 9.57 -4.76
N ASP A 398 12.46 8.72 -3.75
CA ASP A 398 13.10 9.12 -2.50
C ASP A 398 14.52 9.68 -2.71
N LYS A 399 15.31 9.07 -3.60
CA LYS A 399 16.66 9.58 -3.94
C LYS A 399 16.62 10.93 -4.65
N VAL A 400 15.64 11.12 -5.55
CA VAL A 400 15.47 12.41 -6.24
C VAL A 400 14.97 13.48 -5.27
N VAL A 401 14.05 13.13 -4.38
CA VAL A 401 13.59 14.03 -3.31
C VAL A 401 14.75 14.45 -2.40
N ASP A 402 15.59 13.50 -1.97
CA ASP A 402 16.78 13.82 -1.17
C ASP A 402 17.73 14.76 -1.89
N PHE A 403 18.01 14.50 -3.16
CA PHE A 403 18.82 15.38 -4.00
C PHE A 403 18.25 16.80 -4.09
N ILE A 404 16.93 16.93 -4.28
CA ILE A 404 16.29 18.25 -4.34
C ILE A 404 16.35 18.95 -2.98
N LEU A 405 16.12 18.23 -1.87
CA LEU A 405 16.20 18.78 -0.51
C LEU A 405 17.62 19.26 -0.14
N GLU A 406 18.67 18.61 -0.66
CA GLU A 406 20.05 19.06 -0.48
C GLU A 406 20.33 20.39 -1.20
N MET A 407 19.60 20.69 -2.29
CA MET A 407 19.75 21.92 -3.06
C MET A 407 18.80 23.04 -2.66
N ALA A 408 17.68 22.70 -2.01
CA ALA A 408 16.66 23.65 -1.57
C ALA A 408 17.10 24.40 -0.28
N ASP A 409 16.50 25.56 -0.04
CA ASP A 409 16.69 26.34 1.19
C ASP A 409 15.76 25.79 2.29
N VAL A 410 16.27 24.82 3.06
CA VAL A 410 15.52 24.14 4.13
C VAL A 410 15.88 24.74 5.47
N THR A 411 14.90 25.27 6.20
CA THR A 411 15.07 25.82 7.56
C THR A 411 14.38 24.93 8.58
N ASP A 412 15.02 24.68 9.72
CA ASP A 412 14.44 23.89 10.80
C ASP A 412 13.53 24.76 11.68
N ARG A 413 12.32 24.26 11.95
CA ARG A 413 11.36 24.83 12.89
C ARG A 413 11.05 23.82 13.97
N THR A 414 11.41 24.14 15.21
CA THR A 414 11.07 23.31 16.36
C THR A 414 9.57 23.42 16.64
N VAL A 415 8.91 22.28 16.76
CA VAL A 415 7.48 22.14 17.03
C VAL A 415 7.25 21.11 18.13
N ASP A 416 6.06 21.09 18.72
CA ASP A 416 5.65 19.97 19.56
C ASP A 416 5.21 18.76 18.74
N LEU A 417 5.05 17.60 19.40
CA LEU A 417 4.68 16.37 18.74
C LEU A 417 3.26 16.45 18.15
N ASP A 418 2.34 17.11 18.86
CA ASP A 418 0.95 17.23 18.42
C ASP A 418 0.85 18.03 17.11
N GLU A 419 1.64 19.11 17.00
CA GLU A 419 1.75 19.88 15.77
C GLU A 419 2.39 19.04 14.63
N LEU A 420 3.44 18.25 14.97
CA LEU A 420 4.07 17.35 14.00
C LEU A 420 3.10 16.24 13.53
N MET A 421 2.21 15.76 14.37
CA MET A 421 1.25 14.69 14.07
C MET A 421 -0.05 15.18 13.44
N ARG A 422 -0.39 16.48 13.54
CA ARG A 422 -1.63 17.04 12.99
C ARG A 422 -1.68 16.83 11.47
N ASP A 423 -2.81 16.37 10.95
CA ASP A 423 -2.99 16.23 9.50
C ASP A 423 -2.86 17.61 8.82
N PRO A 424 -2.02 17.75 7.77
CA PRO A 424 -1.90 19.00 7.02
C PRO A 424 -3.21 19.44 6.33
N ASP A 425 -4.14 18.50 6.08
CA ASP A 425 -5.44 18.78 5.47
C ASP A 425 -6.50 19.18 6.50
N ASP A 426 -6.22 18.97 7.79
CA ASP A 426 -7.05 19.45 8.90
C ASP A 426 -6.64 20.87 9.28
N ASP A 427 -7.09 21.84 8.47
CA ASP A 427 -6.80 23.27 8.65
C ASP A 427 -7.54 23.95 9.82
N GLY A 428 -8.10 23.13 10.74
CA GLY A 428 -8.68 23.64 11.98
C GLY A 428 -9.93 24.50 11.82
N SER A 429 -10.65 24.37 10.70
CA SER A 429 -11.90 25.09 10.44
C SER A 429 -13.12 24.54 11.19
N THR A 430 -12.94 23.71 12.22
CA THR A 430 -13.94 23.57 13.27
C THR A 430 -13.72 24.69 14.27
N GLU A 431 -14.40 25.84 14.03
CA GLU A 431 -14.59 26.88 15.04
C GLU A 431 -15.04 26.25 16.36
N PRO A 432 -14.45 26.61 17.52
CA PRO A 432 -14.99 26.18 18.79
C PRO A 432 -16.41 26.77 18.90
N GLU A 433 -17.41 25.92 19.08
CA GLU A 433 -18.77 26.35 19.46
C GLU A 433 -18.64 27.24 20.70
N GLU A 434 -18.70 28.55 20.49
CA GLU A 434 -18.85 29.52 21.56
C GLU A 434 -20.11 29.18 22.35
N GLY A 435 -19.90 28.99 23.63
CA GLY A 435 -20.89 28.58 24.59
C GLY A 435 -22.19 29.39 24.51
N ALA A 436 -23.29 28.69 24.42
CA ALA A 436 -24.60 29.22 24.73
C ALA A 436 -24.63 29.63 26.22
N GLU A 437 -24.42 30.91 26.48
CA GLU A 437 -24.76 31.55 27.76
C GLU A 437 -26.24 31.42 27.98
N LYS A 438 -26.59 30.74 29.09
CA LYS A 438 -27.97 30.75 29.62
C LYS A 438 -28.29 32.10 30.16
N THR A 439 -29.36 32.68 29.71
CA THR A 439 -30.22 33.59 30.46
C THR A 439 -31.50 32.88 30.82
#